data_750fd5bd0b4f8c7823fc8d83da4caada
#
_entry.id   750fd5bd0b4f8c7823fc8d83da4caada
#
_cell.length_a   1.000
_cell.length_b   1.000
_cell.length_c   1.000
_cell.angle_alpha   90.00
_cell.angle_beta   90.00
_cell.angle_gamma   90.00
#
_symmetry.space_group_name_H-M   'P 1'
#
loop_
_entity.id
_entity.type
_entity.pdbx_description
1 polymer ?
#
loop_
_entity_poly.entity_id
_entity_poly.type
_entity_poly.pdbx_seq_one_letter_code
_entity_poly.pdbx_strand_id
1 'polypeptide(L)'
;MADPVPHKARKSPVSRRSFLKTLGVASATVSAAPAFLRGRADAQDFQLKAADPAAKAGGTLRFGILNAPAHFDVHQSGTIANLGPQAPMYDLLIRRDPRDGNTIIPDLAHKWEVAPDGKKYTFHLRKNVKFHDGAEMTSADMKATYDRIVRPPKGVVIPRSSLFTAVGEIVTPDPYTIEFRLTEPRPRAFMLGAFASGWNIVVRKKTLDDNQGNLRQVMNYPGTGPFRHVSRKDKEVWIMEKNPNYWNKGLPYLDKLEIYNLPPFSPELGSSFLSGKVDYARIMDPVSWRKAKEMPGVTATAMNQSVIQAYYFNMKRKPFGDPRVRRALHLATDRHVLVDVVKDTAPMQVGGFVYPFHEWSTPKAEMEKRLGYQKDPTAAIQEAKKLMAAAGYGQGLKNLDFVVRDIATFKLWAVAIQAMLKENLNVETNLRVVQTSQWFDEAAAGNFDLAISAVVSSLMDPSDYFTAWYGKGGPQNYSGWTNEEFHTLAHNLEREVDENKRKAMIPRAEAIMENDPPLVPVAWEQIYDAFYNRVHGQNATKFFGIYDVTRWDTVWMS
;
A
#
# COMPACT_ATOMS: atom_id res chain seq x y z
N MET A 1 -74.94 25.59 22.73
CA MET A 1 -74.17 26.81 22.55
C MET A 1 -72.71 26.39 22.38
N ALA A 2 -72.24 26.36 21.18
CA ALA A 2 -70.89 26.00 20.87
C ALA A 2 -70.32 27.07 19.95
N ASP A 3 -69.23 27.70 20.38
CA ASP A 3 -68.54 28.75 19.62
C ASP A 3 -67.72 28.16 18.44
N PRO A 4 -67.57 28.90 17.34
CA PRO A 4 -66.94 28.40 16.12
C PRO A 4 -65.44 28.59 16.14
N VAL A 5 -64.72 27.56 15.59
CA VAL A 5 -63.30 27.52 15.38
C VAL A 5 -62.90 28.36 14.15
N PRO A 6 -61.83 29.19 14.19
CA PRO A 6 -61.43 30.00 13.05
C PRO A 6 -60.61 29.20 11.99
N HIS A 7 -60.98 29.45 10.74
CA HIS A 7 -60.29 28.93 9.52
C HIS A 7 -58.86 29.44 9.39
N LYS A 8 -57.90 28.52 9.28
CA LYS A 8 -56.55 28.83 8.87
C LYS A 8 -56.47 29.08 7.35
N ALA A 9 -55.91 30.23 7.01
CA ALA A 9 -55.68 30.67 5.63
C ALA A 9 -54.74 29.71 4.88
N ARG A 10 -55.13 29.35 3.65
CA ARG A 10 -54.30 28.62 2.66
C ARG A 10 -53.13 29.49 2.23
N LYS A 11 -51.88 28.99 2.41
CA LYS A 11 -50.67 29.56 1.78
C LYS A 11 -50.67 29.18 0.30
N SER A 12 -50.55 30.18 -0.55
CA SER A 12 -50.38 30.05 -2.00
C SER A 12 -49.07 29.35 -2.37
N PRO A 13 -49.01 28.62 -3.51
CA PRO A 13 -47.79 27.90 -3.92
C PRO A 13 -46.69 28.88 -4.38
N VAL A 14 -45.49 28.67 -3.85
CA VAL A 14 -44.29 29.39 -4.22
C VAL A 14 -43.98 29.11 -5.69
N SER A 15 -43.84 30.18 -6.49
CA SER A 15 -43.61 30.09 -7.94
C SER A 15 -42.24 29.42 -8.25
N ARG A 16 -42.21 28.63 -9.33
CA ARG A 16 -40.99 27.97 -9.85
C ARG A 16 -39.80 28.90 -10.08
N ARG A 17 -39.99 30.19 -10.17
CA ARG A 17 -38.94 31.21 -10.36
C ARG A 17 -38.17 31.58 -9.09
N SER A 18 -38.72 31.42 -7.90
CA SER A 18 -37.99 31.67 -6.65
C SER A 18 -37.17 30.44 -6.20
N PHE A 19 -37.57 29.23 -6.59
CA PHE A 19 -36.81 28.01 -6.32
C PHE A 19 -35.48 27.95 -7.10
N LEU A 20 -35.44 28.52 -8.33
CA LEU A 20 -34.22 28.54 -9.16
C LEU A 20 -33.24 29.65 -8.78
N LYS A 21 -33.61 30.62 -7.96
CA LYS A 21 -32.68 31.65 -7.46
C LYS A 21 -31.93 31.24 -6.19
N THR A 22 -32.41 30.24 -5.48
CA THR A 22 -31.76 29.71 -4.24
C THR A 22 -30.85 28.50 -4.55
N LEU A 23 -30.90 27.94 -5.76
CA LEU A 23 -30.02 26.87 -6.25
C LEU A 23 -28.80 27.36 -7.03
N GLY A 24 -28.62 28.68 -7.11
CA GLY A 24 -27.53 29.30 -7.92
C GLY A 24 -26.20 29.46 -7.17
N VAL A 25 -26.02 28.96 -5.94
CA VAL A 25 -24.76 29.11 -5.16
C VAL A 25 -24.19 27.78 -4.68
N ALA A 26 -24.75 26.63 -5.09
CA ALA A 26 -24.27 25.31 -4.68
C ALA A 26 -23.96 24.38 -5.85
N SER A 27 -23.44 24.92 -6.96
CA SER A 27 -23.00 24.10 -8.10
C SER A 27 -21.69 24.62 -8.67
N ALA A 28 -20.71 24.79 -7.80
CA ALA A 28 -19.29 24.85 -8.15
C ALA A 28 -18.55 23.77 -7.37
N THR A 29 -19.09 22.56 -7.31
CA THR A 29 -18.25 21.38 -7.22
C THR A 29 -17.69 21.13 -8.62
N VAL A 30 -16.74 21.98 -8.99
CA VAL A 30 -15.73 21.60 -9.93
C VAL A 30 -15.22 20.25 -9.46
N SER A 31 -15.42 19.22 -10.27
CA SER A 31 -14.62 18.02 -10.20
C SER A 31 -13.18 18.47 -10.43
N ALA A 32 -12.50 18.84 -9.36
CA ALA A 32 -11.07 19.07 -9.39
C ALA A 32 -10.47 17.70 -9.71
N ALA A 33 -10.11 17.51 -10.97
CA ALA A 33 -9.09 16.52 -11.27
C ALA A 33 -7.96 16.73 -10.26
N PRO A 34 -7.42 15.65 -9.66
CA PRO A 34 -6.38 15.79 -8.64
C PRO A 34 -5.32 16.77 -9.09
N ALA A 35 -4.92 17.69 -8.23
CA ALA A 35 -4.04 18.81 -8.60
C ALA A 35 -2.73 18.39 -9.28
N PHE A 36 -2.30 17.13 -9.11
CA PHE A 36 -1.12 16.57 -9.75
C PHE A 36 -1.26 16.35 -11.27
N LEU A 37 -2.50 16.25 -11.81
CA LEU A 37 -2.74 16.15 -13.26
C LEU A 37 -2.59 17.49 -13.98
N ARG A 38 -2.60 18.62 -13.26
CA ARG A 38 -2.55 19.97 -13.85
C ARG A 38 -1.17 20.58 -13.99
N GLY A 39 -0.10 19.83 -13.94
CA GLY A 39 1.21 20.24 -14.50
C GLY A 39 1.91 21.47 -13.93
N ARG A 40 1.48 22.06 -12.83
CA ARG A 40 2.18 23.17 -12.15
C ARG A 40 2.39 22.86 -10.69
N ALA A 41 3.59 22.37 -10.35
CA ALA A 41 4.11 22.46 -9.00
C ALA A 41 5.13 23.60 -8.95
N ASP A 42 4.68 24.82 -9.14
CA ASP A 42 5.45 26.02 -8.80
C ASP A 42 5.23 26.31 -7.31
N ALA A 43 5.94 25.58 -6.46
CA ALA A 43 5.92 25.81 -5.02
C ALA A 43 7.33 26.19 -4.57
N GLN A 44 7.72 27.44 -4.79
CA GLN A 44 9.04 27.93 -4.35
C GLN A 44 9.21 27.90 -2.83
N ASP A 45 8.12 28.04 -2.05
CA ASP A 45 8.15 28.12 -0.59
C ASP A 45 7.12 27.20 0.09
N PHE A 46 6.86 26.01 -0.49
CA PHE A 46 5.92 25.08 0.12
C PHE A 46 6.41 24.60 1.49
N GLN A 47 5.60 24.82 2.52
CA GLN A 47 5.78 24.27 3.86
C GLN A 47 4.57 23.42 4.22
N LEU A 48 4.81 22.15 4.54
CA LEU A 48 3.78 21.28 5.07
C LEU A 48 3.52 21.64 6.54
N LYS A 49 2.29 22.05 6.84
CA LYS A 49 1.80 22.32 8.20
C LYS A 49 0.53 21.53 8.44
N ALA A 50 0.20 21.27 9.70
CA ALA A 50 -1.12 20.77 10.05
C ALA A 50 -2.20 21.71 9.52
N ALA A 51 -3.30 21.15 9.07
CA ALA A 51 -4.42 21.94 8.57
C ALA A 51 -5.15 22.70 9.71
N ASP A 52 -4.98 22.24 10.95
CA ASP A 52 -5.61 22.81 12.12
C ASP A 52 -4.82 24.02 12.65
N PRO A 53 -5.41 25.24 12.66
CA PRO A 53 -4.75 26.42 13.20
C PRO A 53 -4.56 26.35 14.72
N ALA A 54 -5.19 25.41 15.42
CA ALA A 54 -5.02 25.18 16.85
C ALA A 54 -3.83 24.28 17.18
N ALA A 55 -3.04 23.85 16.19
CA ALA A 55 -1.89 22.99 16.40
C ALA A 55 -0.89 23.58 17.39
N LYS A 56 -0.53 22.77 18.38
CA LYS A 56 0.39 23.12 19.48
C LYS A 56 1.72 22.43 19.31
N ALA A 57 2.79 23.12 19.66
CA ALA A 57 4.11 22.52 19.77
C ALA A 57 4.27 21.86 21.15
N GLY A 58 5.02 20.77 21.19
CA GLY A 58 5.32 20.03 22.42
C GLY A 58 4.64 18.66 22.50
N GLY A 59 5.00 17.94 23.55
CA GLY A 59 4.40 16.65 23.88
C GLY A 59 5.11 15.43 23.28
N THR A 60 4.66 14.29 23.75
CA THR A 60 5.17 12.96 23.35
C THR A 60 4.05 12.14 22.75
N LEU A 61 4.24 11.60 21.55
CA LEU A 61 3.36 10.59 20.98
C LEU A 61 3.89 9.19 21.30
N ARG A 62 3.05 8.38 21.92
CA ARG A 62 3.29 6.97 22.18
C ARG A 62 2.55 6.16 21.11
N PHE A 63 3.29 5.51 20.26
CA PHE A 63 2.77 4.82 19.09
C PHE A 63 3.07 3.33 19.14
N GLY A 64 2.04 2.50 18.94
CA GLY A 64 2.18 1.06 18.79
C GLY A 64 2.40 0.70 17.33
N ILE A 65 3.50 0.04 17.02
CA ILE A 65 3.85 -0.41 15.67
C ILE A 65 4.27 -1.87 15.66
N LEU A 66 4.28 -2.41 14.45
CA LEU A 66 4.75 -3.73 14.06
C LEU A 66 6.08 -4.15 14.69
N ASN A 67 6.44 -5.41 14.54
CA ASN A 67 7.67 -6.02 15.02
C ASN A 67 8.93 -5.17 14.82
N ALA A 68 9.96 -5.44 15.61
CA ALA A 68 11.28 -4.84 15.43
C ALA A 68 11.80 -5.06 14.01
N PRO A 69 12.50 -4.06 13.41
CA PRO A 69 13.11 -4.23 12.11
C PRO A 69 14.16 -5.35 12.14
N ALA A 70 14.13 -6.22 11.14
CA ALA A 70 15.11 -7.29 11.01
C ALA A 70 16.53 -6.79 10.67
N HIS A 71 16.62 -5.58 10.13
CA HIS A 71 17.84 -4.85 9.80
C HIS A 71 17.52 -3.35 9.61
N PHE A 72 18.55 -2.51 9.41
CA PHE A 72 18.35 -1.06 9.35
C PHE A 72 18.30 -0.47 7.94
N ASP A 73 18.56 -1.25 6.92
CA ASP A 73 18.52 -0.79 5.52
C ASP A 73 17.09 -0.73 5.00
N VAL A 74 16.52 0.47 4.95
CA VAL A 74 15.16 0.69 4.46
C VAL A 74 15.02 0.30 2.99
N HIS A 75 15.99 0.61 2.14
CA HIS A 75 15.91 0.29 0.72
C HIS A 75 15.88 -1.24 0.46
N GLN A 76 16.60 -2.03 1.26
CA GLN A 76 16.65 -3.50 1.12
C GLN A 76 15.45 -4.21 1.75
N SER A 77 14.47 -3.48 2.26
CA SER A 77 13.32 -4.09 2.94
C SER A 77 12.06 -4.06 2.09
N GLY A 78 11.22 -5.06 2.26
CA GLY A 78 9.85 -5.14 1.73
C GLY A 78 8.78 -5.07 2.81
N THR A 79 9.12 -4.73 4.08
CA THR A 79 8.17 -4.79 5.19
C THR A 79 8.03 -3.48 5.95
N ILE A 80 6.81 -3.11 6.30
CA ILE A 80 6.53 -1.93 7.13
C ILE A 80 7.20 -2.02 8.51
N ALA A 81 7.46 -3.22 9.01
CA ALA A 81 8.21 -3.45 10.24
C ALA A 81 9.62 -2.81 10.20
N ASN A 82 10.21 -2.71 9.02
CA ASN A 82 11.49 -2.02 8.83
C ASN A 82 11.29 -0.52 8.58
N LEU A 83 10.41 -0.14 7.65
CA LEU A 83 10.19 1.25 7.29
C LEU A 83 9.55 2.06 8.42
N GLY A 84 8.47 1.55 9.02
CA GLY A 84 7.64 2.30 9.94
C GLY A 84 8.40 2.97 11.10
N PRO A 85 9.23 2.23 11.86
CA PRO A 85 9.98 2.82 12.96
C PRO A 85 11.12 3.75 12.51
N GLN A 86 11.63 3.61 11.30
CA GLN A 86 12.75 4.41 10.79
C GLN A 86 12.31 5.66 10.04
N ALA A 87 11.12 5.64 9.44
CA ALA A 87 10.59 6.72 8.62
C ALA A 87 10.68 8.13 9.22
N PRO A 88 10.43 8.36 10.52
CA PRO A 88 10.52 9.69 11.10
C PRO A 88 11.91 10.34 11.03
N MET A 89 12.96 9.54 10.78
CA MET A 89 14.34 10.05 10.69
C MET A 89 14.72 10.54 9.29
N TYR A 90 13.89 10.29 8.27
CA TYR A 90 14.28 10.50 6.87
C TYR A 90 13.23 11.28 6.07
N ASP A 91 13.70 12.02 5.07
CA ASP A 91 12.87 12.63 4.03
C ASP A 91 13.05 11.93 2.68
N LEU A 92 12.17 12.28 1.75
CA LEU A 92 12.10 11.76 0.40
C LEU A 92 12.39 12.86 -0.62
N LEU A 93 12.58 12.49 -1.89
CA LEU A 93 12.67 13.47 -2.98
C LEU A 93 11.38 14.30 -3.08
N ILE A 94 10.25 13.62 -3.19
CA ILE A 94 8.88 14.13 -3.08
C ILE A 94 8.09 13.14 -2.22
N ARG A 95 6.94 13.53 -1.69
CA ARG A 95 6.15 12.68 -0.78
C ARG A 95 4.65 12.72 -1.08
N ARG A 96 3.92 11.79 -0.49
CA ARG A 96 2.47 11.87 -0.41
C ARG A 96 2.06 12.82 0.72
N ASP A 97 0.98 13.55 0.50
CA ASP A 97 0.40 14.44 1.51
C ASP A 97 -0.16 13.59 2.67
N PRO A 98 0.34 13.76 3.91
CA PRO A 98 -0.14 12.99 5.05
C PRO A 98 -1.59 13.27 5.41
N ARG A 99 -2.23 14.29 4.81
CA ARG A 99 -3.64 14.64 5.06
C ARG A 99 -4.60 13.78 4.25
N ASP A 100 -4.21 13.32 3.07
CA ASP A 100 -5.06 12.51 2.20
C ASP A 100 -4.42 11.18 1.76
N GLY A 101 -3.10 11.02 1.93
CA GLY A 101 -2.34 9.82 1.56
C GLY A 101 -2.22 9.59 0.06
N ASN A 102 -2.72 10.48 -0.79
CA ASN A 102 -2.77 10.30 -2.24
C ASN A 102 -2.08 11.42 -3.03
N THR A 103 -2.30 12.67 -2.67
CA THR A 103 -1.71 13.83 -3.38
C THR A 103 -0.20 13.83 -3.24
N ILE A 104 0.52 13.98 -4.36
CA ILE A 104 1.98 14.11 -4.34
C ILE A 104 2.33 15.57 -4.13
N ILE A 105 3.15 15.83 -3.13
CA ILE A 105 3.57 17.15 -2.68
C ILE A 105 5.10 17.26 -2.62
N PRO A 106 5.66 18.50 -2.65
CA PRO A 106 7.07 18.74 -2.41
C PRO A 106 7.57 18.18 -1.08
N ASP A 107 8.82 17.70 -1.10
CA ASP A 107 9.59 17.33 0.08
C ASP A 107 11.00 17.93 -0.02
N LEU A 108 12.06 17.15 -0.16
CA LEU A 108 13.42 17.67 -0.42
C LEU A 108 13.55 18.38 -1.76
N ALA A 109 12.76 17.96 -2.77
CA ALA A 109 12.54 18.78 -3.95
C ALA A 109 11.35 19.72 -3.71
N HIS A 110 11.55 21.02 -3.95
CA HIS A 110 10.51 22.03 -3.82
C HIS A 110 9.71 22.23 -5.12
N LYS A 111 10.27 21.79 -6.25
CA LYS A 111 9.68 21.90 -7.60
C LYS A 111 10.15 20.74 -8.46
N TRP A 112 9.32 20.33 -9.43
CA TRP A 112 9.73 19.39 -10.48
C TRP A 112 9.06 19.70 -11.81
N GLU A 113 9.68 19.21 -12.88
CA GLU A 113 9.21 19.32 -14.26
C GLU A 113 9.25 17.94 -14.91
N VAL A 114 8.27 17.66 -15.74
CA VAL A 114 8.20 16.43 -16.52
C VAL A 114 8.09 16.78 -17.98
N ALA A 115 9.00 16.26 -18.80
CA ALA A 115 8.95 16.47 -20.25
C ALA A 115 7.66 15.88 -20.85
N PRO A 116 7.08 16.51 -21.88
CA PRO A 116 5.82 16.05 -22.47
C PRO A 116 5.85 14.60 -23.01
N ASP A 117 7.03 14.13 -23.41
CA ASP A 117 7.26 12.77 -23.91
C ASP A 117 7.38 11.73 -22.78
N GLY A 118 7.30 12.14 -21.51
CA GLY A 118 7.41 11.26 -20.35
C GLY A 118 8.81 10.66 -20.14
N LYS A 119 9.85 11.16 -20.81
CA LYS A 119 11.21 10.61 -20.74
C LYS A 119 12.20 11.38 -19.88
N LYS A 120 11.84 12.56 -19.38
CA LYS A 120 12.71 13.36 -18.53
C LYS A 120 11.93 13.91 -17.34
N TYR A 121 12.49 13.71 -16.13
CA TYR A 121 12.00 14.22 -14.86
C TYR A 121 13.11 15.04 -14.22
N THR A 122 12.88 16.34 -14.02
CA THR A 122 13.83 17.27 -13.40
C THR A 122 13.29 17.73 -12.06
N PHE A 123 14.09 17.60 -10.99
CA PHE A 123 13.73 18.02 -9.65
C PHE A 123 14.69 19.08 -9.14
N HIS A 124 14.14 20.16 -8.57
CA HIS A 124 14.89 21.24 -7.95
C HIS A 124 14.87 21.08 -6.43
N LEU A 125 16.05 20.89 -5.84
CA LEU A 125 16.21 20.57 -4.43
C LEU A 125 16.21 21.83 -3.56
N ARG A 126 15.75 21.68 -2.31
CA ARG A 126 15.87 22.74 -1.29
C ARG A 126 17.32 22.97 -0.94
N LYS A 127 17.69 24.23 -0.73
CA LYS A 127 19.00 24.63 -0.22
C LYS A 127 19.00 24.61 1.32
N ASN A 128 20.19 24.51 1.92
CA ASN A 128 20.42 24.56 3.36
C ASN A 128 19.71 23.46 4.16
N VAL A 129 19.33 22.35 3.52
CA VAL A 129 18.87 21.15 4.22
C VAL A 129 20.05 20.45 4.85
N LYS A 130 19.95 20.11 6.15
CA LYS A 130 21.04 19.45 6.89
C LYS A 130 20.64 18.04 7.29
N PHE A 131 21.57 17.13 7.15
CA PHE A 131 21.50 15.83 7.81
C PHE A 131 21.61 16.00 9.33
N HIS A 132 21.22 14.99 10.09
CA HIS A 132 21.26 15.01 11.56
C HIS A 132 22.67 15.23 12.13
N ASP A 133 23.71 14.94 11.37
CA ASP A 133 25.12 15.20 11.72
C ASP A 133 25.62 16.59 11.31
N GLY A 134 24.74 17.44 10.77
CA GLY A 134 25.02 18.83 10.41
C GLY A 134 25.54 19.04 8.99
N ALA A 135 25.85 17.98 8.22
CA ALA A 135 26.28 18.10 6.83
C ALA A 135 25.11 18.58 5.95
N GLU A 136 25.42 19.41 4.95
CA GLU A 136 24.43 19.88 3.99
C GLU A 136 24.11 18.78 2.95
N MET A 137 22.82 18.61 2.67
CA MET A 137 22.32 17.72 1.61
C MET A 137 22.41 18.39 0.25
N THR A 138 22.91 17.68 -0.74
CA THR A 138 23.05 18.16 -2.10
C THR A 138 22.53 17.12 -3.12
N SER A 139 22.55 17.50 -4.40
CA SER A 139 22.22 16.59 -5.50
C SER A 139 23.15 15.37 -5.57
N ALA A 140 24.35 15.45 -5.01
CA ALA A 140 25.28 14.30 -4.94
C ALA A 140 24.75 13.19 -4.01
N ASP A 141 24.12 13.55 -2.89
CA ASP A 141 23.47 12.58 -1.98
C ASP A 141 22.23 11.96 -2.62
N MET A 142 21.44 12.81 -3.29
CA MET A 142 20.24 12.37 -4.02
C MET A 142 20.63 11.40 -5.15
N LYS A 143 21.65 11.74 -5.93
CA LYS A 143 22.17 10.86 -6.99
C LYS A 143 22.67 9.54 -6.42
N ALA A 144 23.48 9.57 -5.37
CA ALA A 144 24.00 8.35 -4.74
C ALA A 144 22.87 7.44 -4.23
N THR A 145 21.81 8.04 -3.64
CA THR A 145 20.60 7.33 -3.22
C THR A 145 19.92 6.63 -4.40
N TYR A 146 19.63 7.36 -5.47
CA TYR A 146 18.90 6.81 -6.61
C TYR A 146 19.75 5.92 -7.51
N ASP A 147 21.05 6.18 -7.68
CA ASP A 147 21.97 5.23 -8.36
C ASP A 147 21.94 3.87 -7.66
N ARG A 148 21.97 3.87 -6.31
CA ARG A 148 21.87 2.65 -5.52
C ARG A 148 20.51 1.94 -5.69
N ILE A 149 19.40 2.68 -5.76
CA ILE A 149 18.06 2.09 -5.94
C ILE A 149 17.91 1.52 -7.36
N VAL A 150 18.32 2.28 -8.37
CA VAL A 150 18.18 1.91 -9.80
C VAL A 150 19.15 0.79 -10.19
N ARG A 151 20.38 0.85 -9.67
CA ARG A 151 21.46 -0.11 -9.96
C ARG A 151 22.12 -0.58 -8.66
N PRO A 152 21.47 -1.49 -7.93
CA PRO A 152 21.99 -1.95 -6.65
C PRO A 152 23.40 -2.53 -6.76
N PRO A 153 24.29 -2.25 -5.80
CA PRO A 153 25.60 -2.87 -5.73
C PRO A 153 25.51 -4.41 -5.64
N LYS A 154 26.58 -5.11 -6.00
CA LYS A 154 26.63 -6.57 -5.90
C LYS A 154 26.30 -7.03 -4.46
N GLY A 155 25.37 -7.95 -4.32
CA GLY A 155 24.94 -8.50 -3.03
C GLY A 155 23.90 -7.63 -2.27
N VAL A 156 23.51 -6.49 -2.83
CA VAL A 156 22.44 -5.62 -2.30
C VAL A 156 21.18 -5.84 -3.13
N VAL A 157 20.08 -6.27 -2.50
CA VAL A 157 18.82 -6.51 -3.17
C VAL A 157 17.84 -5.41 -2.77
N ILE A 158 17.37 -4.62 -3.73
CA ILE A 158 16.42 -3.52 -3.52
C ILE A 158 15.13 -3.83 -4.28
N PRO A 159 14.04 -4.20 -3.58
CA PRO A 159 12.79 -4.59 -4.25
C PRO A 159 12.20 -3.51 -5.17
N ARG A 160 12.44 -2.22 -4.86
CA ARG A 160 11.90 -1.08 -5.63
C ARG A 160 12.71 -0.73 -6.88
N SER A 161 13.83 -1.39 -7.12
CA SER A 161 14.58 -1.19 -8.38
C SER A 161 13.71 -1.45 -9.61
N SER A 162 12.75 -2.37 -9.52
CA SER A 162 11.78 -2.67 -10.58
C SER A 162 10.96 -1.47 -11.05
N LEU A 163 10.69 -0.50 -10.17
CA LEU A 163 9.93 0.71 -10.50
C LEU A 163 10.73 1.68 -11.40
N PHE A 164 12.04 1.53 -11.44
CA PHE A 164 12.97 2.44 -12.10
C PHE A 164 13.70 1.81 -13.29
N THR A 165 13.21 0.71 -13.82
CA THR A 165 13.85 -0.03 -14.95
C THR A 165 14.04 0.82 -16.20
N ALA A 166 13.19 1.81 -16.42
CA ALA A 166 13.31 2.74 -17.53
C ALA A 166 14.36 3.85 -17.31
N VAL A 167 14.91 4.01 -16.10
CA VAL A 167 15.91 5.06 -15.83
C VAL A 167 17.25 4.67 -16.43
N GLY A 168 17.60 5.33 -17.53
CA GLY A 168 18.88 5.15 -18.22
C GLY A 168 20.01 5.93 -17.57
N GLU A 169 19.77 7.20 -17.22
CA GLU A 169 20.78 8.09 -16.70
C GLU A 169 20.23 8.98 -15.58
N ILE A 170 21.06 9.28 -14.58
CA ILE A 170 20.80 10.22 -13.51
C ILE A 170 21.90 11.30 -13.55
N VAL A 171 21.49 12.55 -13.80
CA VAL A 171 22.39 13.70 -13.96
C VAL A 171 22.17 14.72 -12.87
N THR A 172 23.24 15.34 -12.41
CA THR A 172 23.21 16.44 -11.42
C THR A 172 23.92 17.65 -12.02
N PRO A 173 23.18 18.50 -12.79
CA PRO A 173 23.78 19.65 -13.47
C PRO A 173 24.40 20.67 -12.51
N ASP A 174 23.86 20.76 -11.30
CA ASP A 174 24.33 21.62 -10.22
C ASP A 174 24.04 21.00 -8.85
N PRO A 175 24.52 21.58 -7.72
CA PRO A 175 24.33 21.00 -6.38
C PRO A 175 22.87 20.87 -5.93
N TYR A 176 21.91 21.48 -6.62
CA TYR A 176 20.50 21.50 -6.22
C TYR A 176 19.52 21.09 -7.33
N THR A 177 20.04 20.48 -8.40
CA THR A 177 19.20 19.94 -9.47
C THR A 177 19.57 18.47 -9.75
N ILE A 178 18.56 17.62 -9.89
CA ILE A 178 18.71 16.23 -10.32
C ILE A 178 17.74 15.95 -11.47
N GLU A 179 18.25 15.31 -12.52
CA GLU A 179 17.48 14.87 -13.68
C GLU A 179 17.53 13.35 -13.81
N PHE A 180 16.36 12.75 -14.06
CA PHE A 180 16.22 11.35 -14.43
C PHE A 180 15.85 11.28 -15.92
N ARG A 181 16.69 10.64 -16.72
CA ARG A 181 16.50 10.44 -18.15
C ARG A 181 16.14 9.00 -18.41
N LEU A 182 14.96 8.79 -18.99
CA LEU A 182 14.39 7.48 -19.24
C LEU A 182 14.69 7.03 -20.67
N THR A 183 14.97 5.75 -20.83
CA THR A 183 15.17 5.10 -22.14
C THR A 183 13.85 4.96 -22.91
N GLU A 184 12.74 4.89 -22.20
CA GLU A 184 11.39 4.79 -22.75
C GLU A 184 10.41 5.61 -21.91
N PRO A 185 9.27 6.04 -22.47
CA PRO A 185 8.30 6.83 -21.72
C PRO A 185 7.70 6.02 -20.55
N ARG A 186 7.36 6.73 -19.49
CA ARG A 186 6.57 6.21 -18.38
C ARG A 186 5.44 7.18 -18.04
N PRO A 187 4.27 6.68 -17.63
CA PRO A 187 3.18 7.52 -17.17
C PRO A 187 3.63 8.42 -16.03
N ARG A 188 3.25 9.70 -16.10
CA ARG A 188 3.62 10.68 -15.08
C ARG A 188 3.19 10.25 -13.66
N ALA A 189 1.93 9.77 -13.51
CA ALA A 189 1.40 9.34 -12.23
C ALA A 189 2.20 8.15 -11.65
N PHE A 190 2.59 7.19 -12.49
CA PHE A 190 3.43 6.05 -12.10
C PHE A 190 4.78 6.52 -11.57
N MET A 191 5.53 7.31 -12.35
CA MET A 191 6.87 7.75 -11.95
C MET A 191 6.86 8.67 -10.73
N LEU A 192 5.94 9.63 -10.65
CA LEU A 192 5.83 10.47 -9.46
C LEU A 192 5.43 9.65 -8.24
N GLY A 193 4.55 8.65 -8.39
CA GLY A 193 4.25 7.68 -7.34
C GLY A 193 5.47 6.87 -6.90
N ALA A 194 6.29 6.41 -7.86
CA ALA A 194 7.53 5.71 -7.58
C ALA A 194 8.53 6.59 -6.81
N PHE A 195 8.75 7.84 -7.24
CA PHE A 195 9.62 8.79 -6.52
C PHE A 195 9.11 9.14 -5.12
N ALA A 196 7.78 9.19 -4.92
CA ALA A 196 7.15 9.49 -3.64
C ALA A 196 7.03 8.26 -2.71
N SER A 197 7.51 7.08 -3.14
CA SER A 197 7.48 5.88 -2.30
C SER A 197 8.28 6.09 -1.03
N GLY A 198 7.66 5.80 0.11
CA GLY A 198 8.28 5.95 1.43
C GLY A 198 9.55 5.12 1.65
N TRP A 199 9.78 4.12 0.80
CA TRP A 199 11.00 3.31 0.81
C TRP A 199 12.22 4.02 0.23
N ASN A 200 12.03 5.09 -0.55
CA ASN A 200 13.11 5.81 -1.23
C ASN A 200 13.64 6.95 -0.36
N ILE A 201 13.85 6.66 0.93
CA ILE A 201 14.49 7.61 1.86
C ILE A 201 15.80 8.10 1.32
N VAL A 202 16.11 9.39 1.51
CA VAL A 202 17.38 9.93 1.06
C VAL A 202 18.48 9.62 2.05
N VAL A 203 19.53 8.98 1.57
CA VAL A 203 20.69 8.56 2.35
C VAL A 203 21.91 9.40 1.95
N ARG A 204 22.67 9.85 2.93
CA ARG A 204 23.90 10.60 2.71
C ARG A 204 24.90 9.78 1.90
N LYS A 205 25.47 10.37 0.84
CA LYS A 205 26.46 9.71 -0.02
C LYS A 205 27.62 9.09 0.78
N LYS A 206 28.16 9.87 1.74
CA LYS A 206 29.25 9.37 2.62
C LYS A 206 28.84 8.10 3.37
N THR A 207 27.60 8.02 3.87
CA THR A 207 27.11 6.80 4.55
C THR A 207 27.09 5.59 3.63
N LEU A 208 26.71 5.78 2.37
CA LEU A 208 26.74 4.71 1.36
C LEU A 208 28.17 4.30 1.01
N ASP A 209 29.05 5.28 0.81
CA ASP A 209 30.46 5.03 0.47
C ASP A 209 31.19 4.28 1.59
N ASP A 210 31.06 4.74 2.84
CA ASP A 210 31.70 4.14 4.02
C ASP A 210 31.26 2.66 4.25
N ASN A 211 30.06 2.30 3.81
CA ASN A 211 29.46 0.98 4.02
C ASN A 211 29.33 0.16 2.72
N GLN A 212 30.00 0.55 1.64
CA GLN A 212 29.95 -0.14 0.33
C GLN A 212 28.51 -0.35 -0.18
N GLY A 213 27.64 0.60 0.14
CA GLY A 213 26.22 0.57 -0.23
C GLY A 213 25.37 -0.46 0.53
N ASN A 214 25.83 -1.10 1.60
CA ASN A 214 25.05 -2.05 2.39
C ASN A 214 24.84 -1.54 3.83
N LEU A 215 23.60 -1.18 4.17
CA LEU A 215 23.26 -0.55 5.45
C LEU A 215 22.54 -1.50 6.42
N ARG A 216 22.49 -2.79 6.14
CA ARG A 216 21.70 -3.73 6.98
C ARG A 216 22.11 -3.74 8.44
N GLN A 217 23.39 -3.52 8.73
CA GLN A 217 23.96 -3.50 10.10
C GLN A 217 24.22 -2.08 10.61
N VAL A 218 23.92 -1.05 9.82
CA VAL A 218 24.17 0.35 10.17
C VAL A 218 22.92 0.96 10.79
N MET A 219 22.84 0.97 12.10
CA MET A 219 21.74 1.61 12.83
C MET A 219 21.93 3.13 12.87
N ASN A 220 20.85 3.89 12.77
CA ASN A 220 20.81 5.34 13.00
C ASN A 220 21.71 6.17 12.09
N TYR A 221 21.96 5.76 10.86
CA TYR A 221 22.67 6.62 9.92
C TYR A 221 21.93 7.97 9.74
N PRO A 222 22.68 9.07 9.56
CA PRO A 222 22.10 10.40 9.52
C PRO A 222 21.05 10.55 8.40
N GLY A 223 19.85 10.98 8.76
CA GLY A 223 18.80 11.41 7.84
C GLY A 223 18.60 12.92 7.89
N THR A 224 17.66 13.43 7.12
CA THR A 224 17.25 14.85 7.11
C THR A 224 15.92 15.07 7.81
N GLY A 225 15.28 14.00 8.28
CA GLY A 225 13.90 13.97 8.76
C GLY A 225 13.61 14.75 10.03
N PRO A 226 12.30 14.84 10.38
CA PRO A 226 11.82 15.66 11.50
C PRO A 226 12.26 15.18 12.88
N PHE A 227 12.59 13.89 13.03
CA PHE A 227 13.04 13.32 14.30
C PHE A 227 14.41 12.67 14.16
N ARG A 228 15.15 12.58 15.27
CA ARG A 228 16.43 11.92 15.35
C ARG A 228 16.44 10.87 16.46
N HIS A 229 17.25 9.87 16.28
CA HIS A 229 17.42 8.79 17.26
C HIS A 229 17.97 9.29 18.59
N VAL A 230 17.40 8.77 19.68
CA VAL A 230 17.91 8.95 21.05
C VAL A 230 18.38 7.62 21.62
N SER A 231 17.47 6.64 21.69
CA SER A 231 17.77 5.32 22.23
C SER A 231 16.83 4.26 21.68
N ARG A 232 17.26 3.01 21.74
CA ARG A 232 16.45 1.86 21.38
C ARG A 232 16.69 0.74 22.38
N LYS A 233 15.61 0.24 22.97
CA LYS A 233 15.60 -1.04 23.69
C LYS A 233 15.02 -2.08 22.76
N ASP A 234 15.86 -3.04 22.36
CA ASP A 234 15.48 -4.01 21.32
C ASP A 234 14.18 -4.73 21.67
N LYS A 235 13.31 -4.90 20.66
CA LYS A 235 11.98 -5.51 20.77
C LYS A 235 11.02 -4.86 21.78
N GLU A 236 11.36 -3.71 22.35
CA GLU A 236 10.49 -3.00 23.30
C GLU A 236 10.07 -1.62 22.80
N VAL A 237 11.01 -0.69 22.71
CA VAL A 237 10.71 0.70 22.38
C VAL A 237 11.88 1.38 21.65
N TRP A 238 11.54 2.24 20.69
CA TRP A 238 12.46 3.15 20.03
C TRP A 238 12.08 4.58 20.38
N ILE A 239 13.03 5.34 20.94
CA ILE A 239 12.84 6.72 21.39
C ILE A 239 13.52 7.67 20.41
N MET A 240 12.78 8.65 19.96
CA MET A 240 13.24 9.71 19.08
C MET A 240 12.86 11.08 19.65
N GLU A 241 13.67 12.08 19.35
CA GLU A 241 13.42 13.47 19.70
C GLU A 241 13.32 14.34 18.45
N LYS A 242 12.70 15.50 18.61
CA LYS A 242 12.61 16.53 17.58
C LYS A 242 13.97 16.91 17.02
N ASN A 243 14.09 16.98 15.69
CA ASN A 243 15.24 17.56 15.01
C ASN A 243 15.18 19.10 15.08
N PRO A 244 16.04 19.77 15.87
CA PRO A 244 16.00 21.23 16.02
C PRO A 244 16.38 21.97 14.73
N ASN A 245 17.08 21.29 13.83
CA ASN A 245 17.53 21.82 12.54
C ASN A 245 16.66 21.38 11.35
N TYR A 246 15.44 20.90 11.62
CA TYR A 246 14.57 20.46 10.55
C TYR A 246 14.30 21.59 9.54
N TRP A 247 14.42 21.29 8.26
CA TRP A 247 14.32 22.28 7.19
C TRP A 247 12.91 22.90 7.09
N ASN A 248 11.85 22.13 7.39
CA ASN A 248 10.48 22.61 7.35
C ASN A 248 10.14 23.34 8.66
N LYS A 249 10.33 24.64 8.67
CA LYS A 249 10.24 25.48 9.88
C LYS A 249 8.86 25.41 10.53
N GLY A 250 8.86 25.26 11.85
CA GLY A 250 7.66 25.08 12.66
C GLY A 250 7.22 23.63 12.84
N LEU A 251 7.87 22.69 12.17
CA LEU A 251 7.69 21.26 12.33
C LEU A 251 8.95 20.58 12.86
N PRO A 252 8.83 19.37 13.43
CA PRO A 252 7.62 18.74 13.89
C PRO A 252 7.02 19.48 15.08
N TYR A 253 5.72 19.29 15.32
CA TYR A 253 5.09 19.87 16.52
C TYR A 253 5.51 19.13 17.80
N LEU A 254 5.54 17.79 17.74
CA LEU A 254 5.92 16.93 18.87
C LEU A 254 7.40 17.09 19.25
N ASP A 255 7.69 17.00 20.55
CA ASP A 255 9.08 16.99 21.05
C ASP A 255 9.69 15.59 20.99
N LYS A 256 8.84 14.53 21.11
CA LYS A 256 9.30 13.15 21.30
C LYS A 256 8.37 12.15 20.65
N LEU A 257 8.93 11.07 20.12
CA LEU A 257 8.23 9.85 19.76
C LEU A 257 8.71 8.68 20.61
N GLU A 258 7.78 7.89 21.11
CA GLU A 258 8.01 6.59 21.72
C GLU A 258 7.30 5.52 20.87
N ILE A 259 8.09 4.76 20.12
CA ILE A 259 7.58 3.76 19.18
C ILE A 259 7.71 2.39 19.81
N TYR A 260 6.58 1.84 20.27
CA TYR A 260 6.51 0.55 20.94
C TYR A 260 6.40 -0.59 19.95
N ASN A 261 7.17 -1.65 20.19
CA ASN A 261 7.14 -2.89 19.44
C ASN A 261 5.95 -3.75 19.86
N LEU A 262 4.86 -3.65 19.12
CA LEU A 262 3.63 -4.38 19.38
C LEU A 262 3.19 -5.06 18.06
N PRO A 263 3.06 -6.39 18.00
CA PRO A 263 2.70 -7.09 16.76
C PRO A 263 1.37 -6.64 16.16
N PRO A 264 1.26 -6.60 14.83
CA PRO A 264 0.01 -6.27 14.16
C PRO A 264 -1.05 -7.34 14.41
N PHE A 265 -2.31 -6.93 14.40
CA PHE A 265 -3.47 -7.79 14.66
C PHE A 265 -3.37 -8.58 15.98
N SER A 266 -2.50 -8.15 16.90
CA SER A 266 -2.31 -8.87 18.16
C SER A 266 -3.17 -8.31 19.29
N PRO A 267 -3.63 -9.18 20.21
CA PRO A 267 -4.29 -8.73 21.44
C PRO A 267 -3.40 -7.81 22.30
N GLU A 268 -2.07 -7.93 22.20
CA GLU A 268 -1.12 -7.06 22.91
C GLU A 268 -1.19 -5.62 22.45
N LEU A 269 -1.25 -5.38 21.12
CA LEU A 269 -1.45 -4.04 20.57
C LEU A 269 -2.80 -3.47 21.01
N GLY A 270 -3.86 -4.27 20.89
CA GLY A 270 -5.20 -3.90 21.33
C GLY A 270 -5.27 -3.54 22.81
N SER A 271 -4.76 -4.40 23.68
CA SER A 271 -4.76 -4.16 25.14
C SER A 271 -3.89 -2.96 25.55
N SER A 272 -2.75 -2.76 24.89
CA SER A 272 -1.89 -1.59 25.12
C SER A 272 -2.60 -0.28 24.76
N PHE A 273 -3.40 -0.27 23.69
CA PHE A 273 -4.22 0.88 23.35
C PHE A 273 -5.39 1.07 24.33
N LEU A 274 -6.17 0.02 24.58
CA LEU A 274 -7.35 0.10 25.44
C LEU A 274 -7.00 0.51 26.90
N SER A 275 -5.80 0.21 27.37
CA SER A 275 -5.28 0.64 28.68
C SER A 275 -4.65 2.05 28.68
N GLY A 276 -4.53 2.72 27.55
CA GLY A 276 -3.89 4.03 27.43
C GLY A 276 -2.35 4.01 27.46
N LYS A 277 -1.71 2.85 27.34
CA LYS A 277 -0.25 2.72 27.26
C LYS A 277 0.29 3.38 26.00
N VAL A 278 -0.43 3.29 24.88
CA VAL A 278 -0.13 3.99 23.62
C VAL A 278 -1.26 4.95 23.25
N ASP A 279 -0.92 6.06 22.61
CA ASP A 279 -1.86 7.10 22.16
C ASP A 279 -2.48 6.79 20.81
N TYR A 280 -1.78 6.01 20.01
CA TYR A 280 -2.17 5.59 18.66
C TYR A 280 -1.78 4.11 18.46
N ALA A 281 -2.72 3.31 18.01
CA ALA A 281 -2.51 1.94 17.60
C ALA A 281 -2.90 1.75 16.14
N ARG A 282 -2.01 1.15 15.37
CA ARG A 282 -2.20 0.89 13.96
C ARG A 282 -2.23 -0.62 13.70
N ILE A 283 -3.08 -1.03 12.74
CA ILE A 283 -3.23 -2.43 12.37
C ILE A 283 -3.72 -3.26 13.57
N MET A 284 -4.76 -2.75 14.25
CA MET A 284 -5.39 -3.43 15.38
C MET A 284 -6.15 -4.68 14.93
N ASP A 285 -6.23 -5.65 15.82
CA ASP A 285 -7.17 -6.76 15.66
C ASP A 285 -8.63 -6.26 15.70
N PRO A 286 -9.55 -6.92 14.95
CA PRO A 286 -10.93 -6.48 14.86
C PRO A 286 -11.69 -6.45 16.18
N VAL A 287 -11.36 -7.34 17.13
CA VAL A 287 -12.01 -7.42 18.44
C VAL A 287 -11.67 -6.20 19.29
N SER A 288 -10.38 -5.89 19.40
CA SER A 288 -9.90 -4.69 20.12
C SER A 288 -10.35 -3.41 19.46
N TRP A 289 -10.36 -3.36 18.12
CA TRP A 289 -10.83 -2.20 17.38
C TRP A 289 -12.32 -1.90 17.61
N ARG A 290 -13.18 -2.93 17.63
CA ARG A 290 -14.60 -2.74 17.97
C ARG A 290 -14.77 -2.16 19.36
N LYS A 291 -14.00 -2.63 20.36
CA LYS A 291 -13.99 -2.06 21.72
C LYS A 291 -13.51 -0.61 21.71
N ALA A 292 -12.41 -0.32 21.01
CA ALA A 292 -11.87 1.05 20.90
C ALA A 292 -12.89 2.02 20.28
N LYS A 293 -13.64 1.57 19.29
CA LYS A 293 -14.70 2.37 18.63
C LYS A 293 -15.83 2.81 19.58
N GLU A 294 -16.07 2.05 20.64
CA GLU A 294 -17.09 2.35 21.65
C GLU A 294 -16.55 3.22 22.80
N MET A 295 -15.24 3.44 22.87
CA MET A 295 -14.61 4.21 23.95
C MET A 295 -14.86 5.72 23.76
N PRO A 296 -15.30 6.44 24.82
CA PRO A 296 -15.33 7.90 24.79
C PRO A 296 -13.94 8.50 24.55
N GLY A 297 -13.85 9.53 23.73
CA GLY A 297 -12.60 10.23 23.46
C GLY A 297 -11.61 9.45 22.57
N VAL A 298 -12.09 8.45 21.83
CA VAL A 298 -11.34 7.67 20.85
C VAL A 298 -11.96 7.83 19.46
N THR A 299 -11.10 7.97 18.48
CA THR A 299 -11.47 7.85 17.05
C THR A 299 -10.90 6.52 16.52
N ALA A 300 -11.79 5.71 15.94
CA ALA A 300 -11.44 4.45 15.30
C ALA A 300 -11.75 4.55 13.80
N THR A 301 -10.78 4.22 12.96
CA THR A 301 -10.86 4.31 11.50
C THR A 301 -10.61 2.97 10.83
N ALA A 302 -11.23 2.76 9.68
CA ALA A 302 -10.97 1.64 8.80
C ALA A 302 -10.46 2.18 7.46
N MET A 303 -9.34 1.66 6.99
CA MET A 303 -8.69 2.08 5.75
C MET A 303 -8.45 0.87 4.85
N ASN A 304 -8.57 1.06 3.53
CA ASN A 304 -8.25 0.02 2.57
C ASN A 304 -6.76 0.00 2.26
N GLN A 305 -6.19 -1.19 2.06
CA GLN A 305 -4.81 -1.37 1.64
C GLN A 305 -4.69 -1.98 0.25
N SER A 306 -3.59 -1.67 -0.45
CA SER A 306 -3.21 -2.31 -1.70
C SER A 306 -2.48 -3.64 -1.44
N VAL A 307 -3.12 -4.52 -0.67
CA VAL A 307 -2.61 -5.86 -0.34
C VAL A 307 -3.69 -6.89 -0.62
N ILE A 308 -3.42 -7.77 -1.58
CA ILE A 308 -4.27 -8.90 -1.89
C ILE A 308 -3.71 -10.16 -1.24
N GLN A 309 -4.54 -10.87 -0.53
CA GLN A 309 -4.24 -12.20 -0.01
C GLN A 309 -4.60 -13.23 -1.07
N ALA A 310 -3.70 -14.16 -1.37
CA ALA A 310 -3.87 -15.08 -2.47
C ALA A 310 -3.19 -16.41 -2.23
N TYR A 311 -3.67 -17.45 -2.89
CA TYR A 311 -2.88 -18.66 -3.04
C TYR A 311 -2.44 -18.88 -4.48
N TYR A 312 -1.24 -19.42 -4.64
CA TYR A 312 -0.50 -19.57 -5.88
C TYR A 312 -0.52 -21.01 -6.35
N PHE A 313 -0.42 -21.20 -7.66
CA PHE A 313 -0.17 -22.47 -8.31
C PHE A 313 1.29 -22.57 -8.75
N ASN A 314 1.89 -23.76 -8.75
CA ASN A 314 3.15 -23.97 -9.42
C ASN A 314 2.89 -24.49 -10.84
N MET A 315 3.03 -23.63 -11.84
CA MET A 315 2.71 -23.98 -13.23
C MET A 315 3.69 -24.97 -13.86
N LYS A 316 4.86 -25.19 -13.24
CA LYS A 316 5.83 -26.20 -13.66
C LYS A 316 5.43 -27.62 -13.23
N ARG A 317 4.45 -27.74 -12.34
CA ARG A 317 3.95 -29.02 -11.82
C ARG A 317 2.56 -29.33 -12.40
N LYS A 318 2.39 -30.58 -12.86
CA LYS A 318 1.04 -31.04 -13.23
C LYS A 318 0.15 -31.11 -11.99
N PRO A 319 -1.14 -30.71 -12.09
CA PRO A 319 -1.86 -30.33 -13.32
C PRO A 319 -1.89 -28.82 -13.61
N PHE A 320 -1.16 -27.99 -12.86
CA PHE A 320 -1.32 -26.53 -12.84
C PHE A 320 -0.84 -25.80 -14.11
N GLY A 321 -0.19 -26.50 -15.04
CA GLY A 321 0.05 -25.99 -16.39
C GLY A 321 -1.25 -25.79 -17.20
N ASP A 322 -2.32 -26.52 -16.87
CA ASP A 322 -3.62 -26.42 -17.57
C ASP A 322 -4.48 -25.27 -16.99
N PRO A 323 -4.82 -24.25 -17.79
CA PRO A 323 -5.64 -23.12 -17.32
C PRO A 323 -7.04 -23.53 -16.84
N ARG A 324 -7.59 -24.63 -17.35
CA ARG A 324 -8.91 -25.15 -16.93
C ARG A 324 -8.87 -25.59 -15.46
N VAL A 325 -7.79 -26.23 -15.03
CA VAL A 325 -7.61 -26.64 -13.64
C VAL A 325 -7.50 -25.41 -12.74
N ARG A 326 -6.66 -24.43 -13.11
CA ARG A 326 -6.50 -23.21 -12.32
C ARG A 326 -7.82 -22.43 -12.19
N ARG A 327 -8.55 -22.28 -13.31
CA ARG A 327 -9.87 -21.66 -13.30
C ARG A 327 -10.87 -22.43 -12.45
N ALA A 328 -10.84 -23.76 -12.46
CA ALA A 328 -11.70 -24.58 -11.61
C ALA A 328 -11.43 -24.31 -10.12
N LEU A 329 -10.17 -24.25 -9.69
CA LEU A 329 -9.84 -23.93 -8.30
C LEU A 329 -10.24 -22.49 -7.94
N HIS A 330 -10.04 -21.54 -8.85
CA HIS A 330 -10.49 -20.16 -8.70
C HIS A 330 -12.01 -20.05 -8.47
N LEU A 331 -12.80 -20.77 -9.26
CA LEU A 331 -14.26 -20.77 -9.16
C LEU A 331 -14.78 -21.55 -7.93
N ALA A 332 -14.08 -22.59 -7.50
CA ALA A 332 -14.46 -23.39 -6.35
C ALA A 332 -14.11 -22.74 -4.99
N THR A 333 -13.45 -21.58 -5.01
CA THR A 333 -13.04 -20.85 -3.82
C THR A 333 -14.08 -19.81 -3.42
N ASP A 334 -14.83 -20.08 -2.37
CA ASP A 334 -15.80 -19.13 -1.79
C ASP A 334 -15.09 -18.07 -0.95
N ARG A 335 -14.97 -16.88 -1.53
CA ARG A 335 -14.30 -15.73 -0.90
C ARG A 335 -15.08 -15.14 0.26
N HIS A 336 -16.41 -15.25 0.25
CA HIS A 336 -17.25 -14.74 1.34
C HIS A 336 -17.02 -15.57 2.61
N VAL A 337 -16.97 -16.89 2.50
CA VAL A 337 -16.60 -17.78 3.60
C VAL A 337 -15.19 -17.50 4.09
N LEU A 338 -14.22 -17.28 3.19
CA LEU A 338 -12.84 -16.99 3.59
C LEU A 338 -12.69 -15.66 4.32
N VAL A 339 -13.45 -14.63 3.94
CA VAL A 339 -13.49 -13.36 4.69
C VAL A 339 -14.13 -13.58 6.07
N ASP A 340 -15.21 -14.36 6.16
CA ASP A 340 -15.87 -14.63 7.44
C ASP A 340 -15.01 -15.44 8.42
N VAL A 341 -14.25 -16.41 7.92
CA VAL A 341 -13.33 -17.23 8.72
C VAL A 341 -12.30 -16.40 9.50
N VAL A 342 -11.88 -15.26 8.96
CA VAL A 342 -10.86 -14.41 9.59
C VAL A 342 -11.40 -13.11 10.17
N LYS A 343 -12.71 -12.90 10.21
CA LYS A 343 -13.35 -11.64 10.63
C LYS A 343 -12.96 -11.11 12.01
N ASP A 344 -12.53 -12.02 12.90
CA ASP A 344 -12.08 -11.67 14.25
C ASP A 344 -10.55 -11.65 14.38
N THR A 345 -9.83 -12.09 13.34
CA THR A 345 -8.37 -12.11 13.31
C THR A 345 -7.80 -10.95 12.49
N ALA A 346 -8.38 -10.67 11.32
CA ALA A 346 -7.92 -9.61 10.43
C ALA A 346 -9.08 -9.04 9.60
N PRO A 347 -9.09 -7.71 9.35
CA PRO A 347 -10.15 -7.07 8.58
C PRO A 347 -9.91 -7.27 7.08
N MET A 348 -10.78 -8.06 6.45
CA MET A 348 -10.67 -8.46 5.05
C MET A 348 -11.97 -8.18 4.30
N GLN A 349 -11.85 -8.07 2.98
CA GLN A 349 -12.99 -7.85 2.09
C GLN A 349 -12.81 -8.57 0.76
N VAL A 350 -13.92 -8.96 0.14
CA VAL A 350 -13.91 -9.62 -1.17
C VAL A 350 -13.47 -8.63 -2.24
N GLY A 351 -12.61 -9.08 -3.15
CA GLY A 351 -12.15 -8.33 -4.32
C GLY A 351 -11.53 -9.23 -5.37
N GLY A 352 -11.35 -8.68 -6.57
CA GLY A 352 -10.75 -9.37 -7.72
C GLY A 352 -9.23 -9.23 -7.79
N PHE A 353 -8.70 -9.31 -9.01
CA PHE A 353 -7.27 -9.20 -9.28
C PHE A 353 -6.74 -7.76 -9.22
N VAL A 354 -7.61 -6.76 -9.33
CA VAL A 354 -7.27 -5.34 -9.25
C VAL A 354 -7.81 -4.76 -7.95
N TYR A 355 -7.09 -3.82 -7.35
CA TYR A 355 -7.46 -3.16 -6.10
C TYR A 355 -8.91 -2.62 -6.16
N PRO A 356 -9.85 -3.12 -5.32
CA PRO A 356 -11.29 -2.99 -5.56
C PRO A 356 -11.89 -1.62 -5.21
N PHE A 357 -11.09 -0.68 -4.70
CA PHE A 357 -11.55 0.64 -4.22
C PHE A 357 -10.92 1.79 -4.97
N HIS A 358 -10.27 1.50 -6.08
CA HIS A 358 -9.65 2.48 -6.94
C HIS A 358 -10.48 2.73 -8.20
N GLU A 359 -10.34 3.90 -8.81
CA GLU A 359 -10.98 4.24 -10.08
C GLU A 359 -10.60 3.35 -11.27
N TRP A 360 -9.57 2.51 -11.10
CA TRP A 360 -9.09 1.52 -12.07
C TRP A 360 -9.83 0.19 -11.97
N SER A 361 -10.49 -0.09 -10.85
CA SER A 361 -11.07 -1.39 -10.60
C SER A 361 -12.47 -1.52 -11.18
N THR A 362 -12.86 -2.76 -11.47
CA THR A 362 -14.26 -3.08 -11.71
C THR A 362 -15.09 -2.70 -10.47
N PRO A 363 -16.19 -1.94 -10.63
CA PRO A 363 -17.09 -1.62 -9.52
C PRO A 363 -17.56 -2.88 -8.81
N LYS A 364 -17.65 -2.83 -7.46
CA LYS A 364 -18.04 -3.98 -6.65
C LYS A 364 -19.33 -4.65 -7.12
N ALA A 365 -20.35 -3.87 -7.46
CA ALA A 365 -21.63 -4.37 -7.95
C ALA A 365 -21.53 -5.13 -9.28
N GLU A 366 -20.54 -4.82 -10.13
CA GLU A 366 -20.28 -5.56 -11.37
C GLU A 366 -19.44 -6.81 -11.10
N MET A 367 -18.48 -6.73 -10.19
CA MET A 367 -17.68 -7.87 -9.79
C MET A 367 -18.54 -8.96 -9.14
N GLU A 368 -19.47 -8.60 -8.27
CA GLU A 368 -20.39 -9.54 -7.59
C GLU A 368 -21.34 -10.29 -8.54
N LYS A 369 -21.45 -9.87 -9.80
CA LYS A 369 -22.19 -10.61 -10.84
C LYS A 369 -21.35 -11.70 -11.52
N ARG A 370 -20.01 -11.63 -11.39
CA ARG A 370 -19.10 -12.59 -12.05
C ARG A 370 -19.02 -13.90 -11.25
N LEU A 371 -18.87 -15.01 -11.96
CA LEU A 371 -18.68 -16.32 -11.34
C LEU A 371 -17.45 -16.32 -10.41
N GLY A 372 -17.61 -16.91 -9.22
CA GLY A 372 -16.59 -16.97 -8.19
C GLY A 372 -16.57 -15.77 -7.24
N TYR A 373 -17.37 -14.71 -7.49
CA TYR A 373 -17.51 -13.55 -6.60
C TYR A 373 -18.93 -13.38 -6.05
N GLN A 374 -19.86 -14.18 -6.52
CA GLN A 374 -21.25 -14.18 -6.06
C GLN A 374 -21.35 -14.74 -4.64
N LYS A 375 -22.36 -14.29 -3.88
CA LYS A 375 -22.62 -14.84 -2.53
C LYS A 375 -23.05 -16.30 -2.56
N ASP A 376 -23.81 -16.69 -3.60
CA ASP A 376 -24.14 -18.10 -3.84
C ASP A 376 -23.08 -18.71 -4.77
N PRO A 377 -22.23 -19.62 -4.29
CA PRO A 377 -21.16 -20.22 -5.07
C PRO A 377 -21.63 -21.36 -5.99
N THR A 378 -22.91 -21.75 -5.94
CA THR A 378 -23.42 -22.97 -6.60
C THR A 378 -23.09 -23.04 -8.09
N ALA A 379 -23.37 -21.97 -8.83
CA ALA A 379 -23.10 -21.92 -10.27
C ALA A 379 -21.58 -21.97 -10.58
N ALA A 380 -20.77 -21.31 -9.78
CA ALA A 380 -19.32 -21.32 -9.92
C ALA A 380 -18.73 -22.71 -9.65
N ILE A 381 -19.21 -23.41 -8.61
CA ILE A 381 -18.78 -24.78 -8.29
C ILE A 381 -19.19 -25.76 -9.41
N GLN A 382 -20.38 -25.62 -9.96
CA GLN A 382 -20.81 -26.46 -11.09
C GLN A 382 -19.91 -26.28 -12.32
N GLU A 383 -19.57 -25.04 -12.65
CA GLU A 383 -18.64 -24.74 -13.74
C GLU A 383 -17.24 -25.28 -13.44
N ALA A 384 -16.76 -25.14 -12.21
CA ALA A 384 -15.48 -25.69 -11.77
C ALA A 384 -15.41 -27.22 -11.96
N LYS A 385 -16.46 -27.94 -11.62
CA LYS A 385 -16.57 -29.42 -11.85
C LYS A 385 -16.48 -29.78 -13.33
N LYS A 386 -17.16 -29.03 -14.20
CA LYS A 386 -17.07 -29.23 -15.66
C LYS A 386 -15.65 -29.01 -16.17
N LEU A 387 -15.00 -27.96 -15.72
CA LEU A 387 -13.60 -27.63 -16.11
C LEU A 387 -12.63 -28.72 -15.66
N MET A 388 -12.77 -29.26 -14.45
CA MET A 388 -11.96 -30.37 -13.93
C MET A 388 -12.17 -31.62 -14.78
N ALA A 389 -13.41 -31.97 -15.09
CA ALA A 389 -13.75 -33.12 -15.97
C ALA A 389 -13.17 -32.94 -17.38
N ALA A 390 -13.31 -31.76 -17.98
CA ALA A 390 -12.78 -31.45 -19.31
C ALA A 390 -11.23 -31.48 -19.35
N ALA A 391 -10.57 -31.20 -18.21
CA ALA A 391 -9.12 -31.31 -18.07
C ALA A 391 -8.63 -32.75 -17.77
N GLY A 392 -9.54 -33.72 -17.60
CA GLY A 392 -9.23 -35.12 -17.27
C GLY A 392 -9.09 -35.39 -15.76
N TYR A 393 -9.46 -34.44 -14.90
CA TYR A 393 -9.36 -34.54 -13.45
C TYR A 393 -10.70 -34.55 -12.73
N GLY A 394 -11.75 -35.06 -13.38
CA GLY A 394 -13.10 -35.14 -12.81
C GLY A 394 -13.21 -35.98 -11.54
N GLN A 395 -12.24 -36.86 -11.25
CA GLN A 395 -12.14 -37.62 -10.00
C GLN A 395 -11.40 -36.87 -8.88
N GLY A 396 -10.95 -35.62 -9.15
CA GLY A 396 -10.18 -34.80 -8.23
C GLY A 396 -8.68 -34.97 -8.34
N LEU A 397 -7.96 -34.43 -7.37
CA LEU A 397 -6.49 -34.47 -7.26
C LEU A 397 -6.11 -34.94 -5.85
N LYS A 398 -4.96 -35.58 -5.70
CA LYS A 398 -4.51 -36.09 -4.42
C LYS A 398 -3.08 -35.70 -4.10
N ASN A 399 -2.75 -35.63 -2.81
CA ASN A 399 -1.40 -35.45 -2.27
C ASN A 399 -0.72 -34.15 -2.70
N LEU A 400 -1.47 -33.07 -2.93
CA LEU A 400 -0.86 -31.77 -3.27
C LEU A 400 -0.18 -31.13 -2.06
N ASP A 401 1.07 -30.70 -2.21
CA ASP A 401 1.81 -29.96 -1.20
C ASP A 401 1.32 -28.51 -1.14
N PHE A 402 0.73 -28.09 -0.02
CA PHE A 402 0.24 -26.73 0.17
C PHE A 402 1.08 -26.00 1.22
N VAL A 403 2.00 -25.16 0.77
CA VAL A 403 2.92 -24.41 1.63
C VAL A 403 2.25 -23.18 2.22
N VAL A 404 2.28 -23.08 3.54
CA VAL A 404 1.59 -22.07 4.32
C VAL A 404 2.59 -21.29 5.16
N ARG A 405 2.57 -19.95 5.06
CA ARG A 405 3.37 -19.11 5.97
C ARG A 405 2.83 -19.23 7.40
N ASP A 406 3.72 -19.31 8.39
CA ASP A 406 3.37 -19.33 9.81
C ASP A 406 2.85 -17.97 10.28
N ILE A 407 1.66 -17.63 9.82
CA ILE A 407 0.86 -16.48 10.20
C ILE A 407 -0.55 -16.97 10.47
N ALA A 408 -1.16 -16.54 11.59
CA ALA A 408 -2.45 -17.02 12.04
C ALA A 408 -3.53 -16.99 10.94
N THR A 409 -3.66 -15.88 10.25
CA THR A 409 -4.64 -15.68 9.16
C THR A 409 -4.43 -16.67 8.01
N PHE A 410 -3.17 -16.88 7.59
CA PHE A 410 -2.88 -17.84 6.51
C PHE A 410 -3.16 -19.29 6.91
N LYS A 411 -2.90 -19.66 8.16
CA LYS A 411 -3.23 -21.00 8.67
C LYS A 411 -4.74 -21.24 8.67
N LEU A 412 -5.54 -20.26 9.10
CA LEU A 412 -7.00 -20.33 9.05
C LEU A 412 -7.52 -20.50 7.62
N TRP A 413 -7.03 -19.70 6.71
CA TRP A 413 -7.40 -19.79 5.29
C TRP A 413 -6.96 -21.12 4.66
N ALA A 414 -5.76 -21.59 4.94
CA ALA A 414 -5.28 -22.83 4.37
C ALA A 414 -6.17 -24.02 4.73
N VAL A 415 -6.62 -24.10 6.00
CA VAL A 415 -7.56 -25.12 6.46
C VAL A 415 -8.92 -24.96 5.77
N ALA A 416 -9.45 -23.75 5.66
CA ALA A 416 -10.73 -23.50 5.00
C ALA A 416 -10.65 -23.80 3.49
N ILE A 417 -9.58 -23.39 2.81
CA ILE A 417 -9.35 -23.69 1.37
C ILE A 417 -9.21 -25.21 1.18
N GLN A 418 -8.45 -25.89 2.03
CA GLN A 418 -8.33 -27.36 1.97
C GLN A 418 -9.70 -28.04 2.04
N ALA A 419 -10.55 -27.64 2.99
CA ALA A 419 -11.89 -28.18 3.13
C ALA A 419 -12.77 -27.89 1.90
N MET A 420 -12.79 -26.65 1.40
CA MET A 420 -13.55 -26.26 0.22
C MET A 420 -13.13 -27.03 -1.04
N LEU A 421 -11.82 -27.15 -1.29
CA LEU A 421 -11.30 -27.84 -2.45
C LEU A 421 -11.59 -29.34 -2.39
N LYS A 422 -11.55 -29.93 -1.19
CA LYS A 422 -11.93 -31.33 -0.99
C LYS A 422 -13.43 -31.54 -1.23
N GLU A 423 -14.28 -30.71 -0.65
CA GLU A 423 -15.73 -30.81 -0.78
C GLU A 423 -16.20 -30.56 -2.22
N ASN A 424 -15.73 -29.47 -2.80
CA ASN A 424 -16.23 -29.01 -4.10
C ASN A 424 -15.68 -29.79 -5.28
N LEU A 425 -14.40 -30.21 -5.24
CA LEU A 425 -13.68 -30.77 -6.39
C LEU A 425 -12.97 -32.10 -6.10
N ASN A 426 -13.11 -32.66 -4.88
CA ASN A 426 -12.35 -33.82 -4.42
C ASN A 426 -10.82 -33.65 -4.53
N VAL A 427 -10.33 -32.40 -4.29
CA VAL A 427 -8.91 -32.07 -4.30
C VAL A 427 -8.35 -32.16 -2.88
N GLU A 428 -7.37 -33.06 -2.68
CA GLU A 428 -6.72 -33.29 -1.39
C GLU A 428 -5.36 -32.62 -1.32
N THR A 429 -5.15 -31.84 -0.27
CA THR A 429 -3.91 -31.11 -0.02
C THR A 429 -3.28 -31.51 1.32
N ASN A 430 -1.95 -31.47 1.40
CA ASN A 430 -1.16 -31.65 2.62
C ASN A 430 -0.62 -30.29 3.04
N LEU A 431 -1.08 -29.75 4.17
CA LEU A 431 -0.64 -28.44 4.66
C LEU A 431 0.76 -28.54 5.26
N ARG A 432 1.67 -27.71 4.76
CA ARG A 432 3.06 -27.60 5.26
C ARG A 432 3.31 -26.19 5.74
N VAL A 433 3.26 -25.98 7.05
CA VAL A 433 3.48 -24.67 7.67
C VAL A 433 4.97 -24.40 7.81
N VAL A 434 5.43 -23.24 7.31
CA VAL A 434 6.85 -22.85 7.35
C VAL A 434 7.01 -21.40 7.79
N GLN A 435 8.18 -21.08 8.36
CA GLN A 435 8.51 -19.71 8.74
C GLN A 435 8.55 -18.77 7.51
N THR A 436 8.30 -17.49 7.73
CA THR A 436 8.20 -16.49 6.64
C THR A 436 9.42 -16.48 5.71
N SER A 437 10.64 -16.53 6.25
CA SER A 437 11.86 -16.57 5.41
C SER A 437 11.91 -17.83 4.56
N GLN A 438 11.66 -18.98 5.16
CA GLN A 438 11.62 -20.27 4.47
C GLN A 438 10.55 -20.30 3.39
N TRP A 439 9.39 -19.68 3.62
CA TRP A 439 8.34 -19.60 2.61
C TRP A 439 8.83 -18.93 1.32
N PHE A 440 9.57 -17.83 1.43
CA PHE A 440 10.12 -17.14 0.25
C PHE A 440 11.17 -17.99 -0.48
N ASP A 441 11.99 -18.73 0.26
CA ASP A 441 12.96 -19.65 -0.32
C ASP A 441 12.27 -20.80 -1.07
N GLU A 442 11.23 -21.40 -0.48
CA GLU A 442 10.43 -22.47 -1.10
C GLU A 442 9.69 -21.96 -2.35
N ALA A 443 9.10 -20.77 -2.27
CA ALA A 443 8.41 -20.15 -3.39
C ALA A 443 9.35 -19.84 -4.56
N ALA A 444 10.52 -19.28 -4.28
CA ALA A 444 11.54 -18.97 -5.28
C ALA A 444 12.10 -20.24 -5.94
N ALA A 445 12.29 -21.31 -5.16
CA ALA A 445 12.74 -22.61 -5.64
C ALA A 445 11.65 -23.41 -6.38
N GLY A 446 10.35 -23.02 -6.25
CA GLY A 446 9.23 -23.78 -6.81
C GLY A 446 8.94 -25.09 -6.06
N ASN A 447 9.24 -25.15 -4.77
CA ASN A 447 9.04 -26.32 -3.93
C ASN A 447 7.63 -26.35 -3.31
N PHE A 448 6.61 -26.28 -4.14
CA PHE A 448 5.18 -26.33 -3.74
C PHE A 448 4.32 -26.78 -4.91
N ASP A 449 3.12 -27.27 -4.63
CA ASP A 449 2.04 -27.41 -5.60
C ASP A 449 1.10 -26.21 -5.49
N LEU A 450 0.70 -25.89 -4.25
CA LEU A 450 0.00 -24.68 -3.85
C LEU A 450 0.79 -23.95 -2.76
N ALA A 451 0.72 -22.61 -2.74
CA ALA A 451 1.35 -21.80 -1.69
C ALA A 451 0.46 -20.59 -1.37
N ILE A 452 0.34 -20.18 -0.10
CA ILE A 452 -0.48 -19.02 0.29
C ILE A 452 0.40 -17.89 0.83
N SER A 453 0.18 -16.68 0.32
CA SER A 453 0.84 -15.45 0.76
C SER A 453 0.08 -14.21 0.27
N ALA A 454 0.67 -13.03 0.45
CA ALA A 454 0.13 -11.76 -0.03
C ALA A 454 0.84 -11.30 -1.31
N VAL A 455 0.09 -10.66 -2.21
CA VAL A 455 0.60 -9.77 -3.27
C VAL A 455 0.55 -8.35 -2.73
N VAL A 456 1.66 -7.66 -2.77
CA VAL A 456 1.78 -6.32 -2.18
C VAL A 456 2.22 -5.34 -3.26
N SER A 457 1.43 -4.30 -3.50
CA SER A 457 1.82 -3.22 -4.40
C SER A 457 2.44 -2.05 -3.64
N SER A 458 3.50 -1.49 -4.21
CA SER A 458 4.12 -0.25 -3.71
C SER A 458 3.40 1.00 -4.21
N LEU A 459 2.53 0.84 -5.21
CA LEU A 459 1.81 1.93 -5.87
C LEU A 459 0.31 1.62 -5.92
N MET A 460 -0.49 2.66 -6.12
CA MET A 460 -1.91 2.52 -6.47
C MET A 460 -2.11 2.10 -7.94
N ASP A 461 -1.06 2.15 -8.73
CA ASP A 461 -1.08 1.85 -10.15
C ASP A 461 -0.98 0.33 -10.39
N PRO A 462 -1.89 -0.29 -11.12
CA PRO A 462 -1.87 -1.73 -11.37
C PRO A 462 -0.64 -2.22 -12.14
N SER A 463 0.07 -1.35 -12.88
CA SER A 463 1.31 -1.72 -13.58
C SER A 463 2.36 -2.31 -12.63
N ASP A 464 2.44 -1.84 -11.38
CA ASP A 464 3.40 -2.32 -10.39
C ASP A 464 3.26 -3.84 -10.16
N TYR A 465 2.06 -4.30 -9.80
CA TYR A 465 1.87 -5.72 -9.54
C TYR A 465 1.59 -6.55 -10.80
N PHE A 466 1.11 -5.95 -11.89
CA PHE A 466 0.98 -6.64 -13.16
C PHE A 466 2.34 -7.09 -13.70
N THR A 467 3.37 -6.27 -13.53
CA THR A 467 4.72 -6.60 -13.96
C THR A 467 5.46 -7.45 -12.95
N ALA A 468 5.45 -7.06 -11.67
CA ALA A 468 6.26 -7.73 -10.65
C ALA A 468 5.73 -9.12 -10.27
N TRP A 469 4.40 -9.29 -10.19
CA TRP A 469 3.75 -10.50 -9.67
C TRP A 469 3.17 -11.41 -10.74
N TYR A 470 2.67 -10.83 -11.85
CA TYR A 470 2.04 -11.60 -12.92
C TYR A 470 2.86 -11.57 -14.21
N GLY A 471 3.79 -10.62 -14.36
CA GLY A 471 4.60 -10.46 -15.56
C GLY A 471 5.58 -11.61 -15.78
N LYS A 472 5.86 -11.90 -17.05
CA LYS A 472 6.87 -12.88 -17.47
C LYS A 472 8.25 -12.45 -16.96
N GLY A 473 8.88 -13.28 -16.13
CA GLY A 473 10.15 -12.95 -15.50
C GLY A 473 10.06 -11.93 -14.36
N GLY A 474 8.86 -11.57 -13.94
CA GLY A 474 8.62 -10.72 -12.77
C GLY A 474 9.27 -11.35 -11.51
N PRO A 475 9.95 -10.56 -10.68
CA PRO A 475 10.74 -11.09 -9.55
C PRO A 475 9.92 -11.81 -8.49
N GLN A 476 8.60 -11.61 -8.52
CA GLN A 476 7.65 -12.19 -7.57
C GLN A 476 6.62 -13.09 -8.26
N ASN A 477 6.81 -13.41 -9.53
CA ASN A 477 6.00 -14.39 -10.26
C ASN A 477 6.37 -15.81 -9.84
N TYR A 478 6.11 -16.16 -8.58
CA TYR A 478 6.42 -17.48 -8.02
C TYR A 478 5.65 -18.62 -8.70
N SER A 479 4.48 -18.33 -9.27
CA SER A 479 3.70 -19.31 -10.02
C SER A 479 4.39 -19.74 -11.34
N GLY A 480 5.24 -18.90 -11.89
CA GLY A 480 5.80 -19.08 -13.24
C GLY A 480 4.76 -18.90 -14.35
N TRP A 481 3.67 -18.19 -14.06
CA TRP A 481 2.61 -17.91 -15.02
C TRP A 481 3.10 -17.11 -16.22
N THR A 482 2.64 -17.51 -17.41
CA THR A 482 2.90 -16.80 -18.66
C THR A 482 1.63 -16.77 -19.50
N ASN A 483 1.27 -15.59 -19.98
CA ASN A 483 0.19 -15.36 -20.92
C ASN A 483 0.60 -14.20 -21.83
N GLU A 484 0.83 -14.46 -23.10
CA GLU A 484 1.43 -13.46 -24.01
C GLU A 484 0.51 -12.26 -24.24
N GLU A 485 -0.82 -12.46 -24.26
CA GLU A 485 -1.77 -11.35 -24.38
C GLU A 485 -1.69 -10.43 -23.15
N PHE A 486 -1.68 -11.03 -21.95
CA PHE A 486 -1.53 -10.26 -20.71
C PHE A 486 -0.19 -9.53 -20.66
N HIS A 487 0.91 -10.17 -21.05
CA HIS A 487 2.22 -9.53 -21.05
C HIS A 487 2.30 -8.34 -21.99
N THR A 488 1.73 -8.48 -23.20
CA THR A 488 1.63 -7.37 -24.15
C THR A 488 0.83 -6.22 -23.55
N LEU A 489 -0.29 -6.54 -22.91
CA LEU A 489 -1.16 -5.55 -22.28
C LEU A 489 -0.48 -4.86 -21.08
N ALA A 490 0.17 -5.61 -20.19
CA ALA A 490 0.91 -5.06 -19.05
C ALA A 490 2.06 -4.17 -19.51
N HIS A 491 2.81 -4.59 -20.53
CA HIS A 491 3.87 -3.80 -21.15
C HIS A 491 3.34 -2.48 -21.74
N ASN A 492 2.20 -2.51 -22.44
CA ASN A 492 1.58 -1.32 -22.99
C ASN A 492 1.06 -0.39 -21.88
N LEU A 493 0.49 -0.96 -20.82
CA LEU A 493 0.00 -0.22 -19.65
C LEU A 493 1.11 0.59 -18.97
N GLU A 494 2.32 0.04 -18.90
CA GLU A 494 3.49 0.73 -18.33
C GLU A 494 3.99 1.91 -19.17
N ARG A 495 3.71 1.94 -20.46
CA ARG A 495 4.25 2.90 -21.42
C ARG A 495 3.24 3.93 -21.90
N GLU A 496 1.96 3.59 -21.88
CA GLU A 496 0.90 4.52 -22.29
C GLU A 496 0.81 5.69 -21.32
N VAL A 497 0.95 6.91 -21.83
CA VAL A 497 0.91 8.15 -21.04
C VAL A 497 -0.51 8.71 -20.89
N ASP A 498 -1.43 8.31 -21.75
CA ASP A 498 -2.84 8.68 -21.66
C ASP A 498 -3.56 7.80 -20.63
N GLU A 499 -4.01 8.43 -19.55
CA GLU A 499 -4.63 7.75 -18.43
C GLU A 499 -5.95 7.05 -18.80
N ASN A 500 -6.74 7.61 -19.72
CA ASN A 500 -8.00 6.99 -20.15
C ASN A 500 -7.74 5.74 -20.97
N LYS A 501 -6.73 5.75 -21.84
CA LYS A 501 -6.31 4.55 -22.57
C LYS A 501 -5.80 3.47 -21.63
N ARG A 502 -5.03 3.86 -20.59
CA ARG A 502 -4.57 2.93 -19.56
C ARG A 502 -5.74 2.28 -18.83
N LYS A 503 -6.71 3.08 -18.37
CA LYS A 503 -7.91 2.57 -17.68
C LYS A 503 -8.70 1.60 -18.56
N ALA A 504 -8.80 1.87 -19.86
CA ALA A 504 -9.49 0.99 -20.81
C ALA A 504 -8.83 -0.39 -20.99
N MET A 505 -7.55 -0.56 -20.63
CA MET A 505 -6.85 -1.84 -20.67
C MET A 505 -7.21 -2.76 -19.49
N ILE A 506 -7.62 -2.23 -18.35
CA ILE A 506 -7.81 -2.98 -17.11
C ILE A 506 -8.91 -4.05 -17.21
N PRO A 507 -10.11 -3.79 -17.74
CA PRO A 507 -11.14 -4.82 -17.87
C PRO A 507 -10.68 -6.04 -18.69
N ARG A 508 -9.83 -5.81 -19.71
CA ARG A 508 -9.28 -6.92 -20.51
C ARG A 508 -8.26 -7.73 -19.71
N ALA A 509 -7.39 -7.05 -18.93
CA ALA A 509 -6.44 -7.72 -18.05
C ALA A 509 -7.16 -8.60 -17.01
N GLU A 510 -8.21 -8.06 -16.38
CA GLU A 510 -9.03 -8.83 -15.43
C GLU A 510 -9.65 -10.06 -16.11
N ALA A 511 -10.25 -9.90 -17.29
CA ALA A 511 -10.87 -10.99 -18.02
C ALA A 511 -9.87 -12.11 -18.39
N ILE A 512 -8.64 -11.76 -18.75
CA ILE A 512 -7.57 -12.74 -18.99
C ILE A 512 -7.25 -13.50 -17.69
N MET A 513 -7.04 -12.78 -16.59
CA MET A 513 -6.69 -13.39 -15.30
C MET A 513 -7.84 -14.23 -14.70
N GLU A 514 -9.10 -13.90 -14.97
CA GLU A 514 -10.24 -14.70 -14.53
C GLU A 514 -10.37 -16.01 -15.34
N ASN A 515 -10.00 -15.99 -16.63
CA ASN A 515 -10.06 -17.17 -17.48
C ASN A 515 -8.81 -18.06 -17.38
N ASP A 516 -7.67 -17.46 -17.10
CA ASP A 516 -6.37 -18.09 -16.97
C ASP A 516 -5.66 -17.57 -15.70
N PRO A 517 -6.12 -17.95 -14.50
CA PRO A 517 -5.64 -17.34 -13.25
C PRO A 517 -4.14 -17.56 -12.99
N PRO A 518 -3.37 -16.48 -12.74
CA PRO A 518 -1.99 -16.61 -12.27
C PRO A 518 -1.91 -17.10 -10.81
N LEU A 519 -2.95 -16.82 -10.04
CA LEU A 519 -3.17 -17.17 -8.64
C LEU A 519 -4.66 -17.07 -8.34
N VAL A 520 -5.10 -17.41 -7.14
CA VAL A 520 -6.47 -17.18 -6.68
C VAL A 520 -6.52 -16.06 -5.65
N PRO A 521 -7.14 -14.91 -5.97
CA PRO A 521 -7.43 -13.89 -4.98
C PRO A 521 -8.34 -14.46 -3.88
N VAL A 522 -7.91 -14.33 -2.63
CA VAL A 522 -8.69 -14.74 -1.44
C VAL A 522 -9.46 -13.55 -0.87
N ALA A 523 -8.73 -12.48 -0.54
CA ALA A 523 -9.31 -11.28 0.04
C ALA A 523 -8.37 -10.07 -0.13
N TRP A 524 -8.93 -8.86 -0.01
CA TRP A 524 -8.18 -7.62 0.10
C TRP A 524 -8.14 -7.15 1.55
N GLU A 525 -6.98 -6.66 1.98
CA GLU A 525 -6.74 -6.25 3.35
C GLU A 525 -7.29 -4.85 3.64
N GLN A 526 -7.83 -4.69 4.84
CA GLN A 526 -8.09 -3.39 5.45
C GLN A 526 -7.17 -3.20 6.65
N ILE A 527 -6.94 -1.94 7.03
CA ILE A 527 -6.28 -1.59 8.29
C ILE A 527 -7.31 -0.98 9.23
N TYR A 528 -7.27 -1.41 10.47
CA TYR A 528 -8.01 -0.84 11.57
C TYR A 528 -7.06 -0.08 12.48
N ASP A 529 -7.23 1.24 12.51
CA ASP A 529 -6.47 2.13 13.39
C ASP A 529 -7.38 2.69 14.49
N ALA A 530 -6.80 3.01 15.65
CA ALA A 530 -7.46 3.77 16.69
C ALA A 530 -6.48 4.74 17.36
N PHE A 531 -6.98 5.91 17.72
CA PHE A 531 -6.21 6.94 18.42
C PHE A 531 -7.10 7.74 19.36
N TYR A 532 -6.52 8.18 20.47
CA TYR A 532 -7.21 9.08 21.38
C TYR A 532 -7.39 10.47 20.75
N ASN A 533 -8.51 11.15 21.03
CA ASN A 533 -8.83 12.45 20.45
C ASN A 533 -7.85 13.58 20.82
N ARG A 534 -6.95 13.34 21.78
CA ARG A 534 -5.80 14.22 22.05
C ARG A 534 -4.70 14.16 20.95
N VAL A 535 -4.75 13.19 20.06
CA VAL A 535 -3.84 13.06 18.91
C VAL A 535 -4.49 13.71 17.70
N HIS A 536 -3.85 14.71 17.14
CA HIS A 536 -4.34 15.49 16.01
C HIS A 536 -3.35 15.49 14.85
N GLY A 537 -3.80 15.89 13.64
CA GLY A 537 -2.95 16.05 12.47
C GLY A 537 -2.47 14.73 11.83
N GLN A 538 -2.96 13.58 12.31
CA GLN A 538 -2.71 12.28 11.72
C GLN A 538 -3.55 12.08 10.45
N ASN A 539 -3.05 11.21 9.59
CA ASN A 539 -3.78 10.81 8.41
C ASN A 539 -4.97 9.91 8.79
N ALA A 540 -6.19 10.42 8.61
CA ALA A 540 -7.44 9.69 8.80
C ALA A 540 -8.07 9.32 7.45
N THR A 541 -7.29 9.12 6.41
CA THR A 541 -7.78 8.87 5.04
C THR A 541 -8.46 7.51 4.90
N LYS A 542 -9.30 7.40 3.89
CA LYS A 542 -9.98 6.15 3.52
C LYS A 542 -9.05 5.14 2.84
N PHE A 543 -7.86 5.54 2.49
CA PHE A 543 -6.82 4.72 1.89
C PHE A 543 -5.48 4.96 2.59
N PHE A 544 -4.84 3.87 2.91
CA PHE A 544 -3.48 3.86 3.36
C PHE A 544 -2.66 2.90 2.47
N GLY A 545 -1.74 3.45 1.70
CA GLY A 545 -0.70 2.64 1.11
C GLY A 545 0.18 2.08 2.24
N ILE A 546 0.40 0.78 2.27
CA ILE A 546 1.26 0.13 3.28
C ILE A 546 2.65 0.78 3.35
N TYR A 547 2.99 1.56 2.35
CA TYR A 547 4.27 2.20 2.12
C TYR A 547 4.22 3.73 2.25
N ASP A 548 3.08 4.28 2.68
CA ASP A 548 3.02 5.69 3.07
C ASP A 548 3.74 5.89 4.38
N VAL A 549 4.77 6.72 4.30
CA VAL A 549 5.61 7.05 5.44
C VAL A 549 4.88 8.00 6.36
N THR A 550 4.50 7.51 7.52
CA THR A 550 4.04 8.39 8.59
C THR A 550 5.26 8.93 9.33
N ARG A 551 5.68 10.16 9.00
CA ARG A 551 6.81 10.83 9.65
C ARG A 551 6.45 11.55 10.94
N TRP A 552 5.16 11.65 11.27
CA TRP A 552 4.61 12.32 12.45
C TRP A 552 4.91 13.82 12.55
N ASP A 553 5.44 14.43 11.50
CA ASP A 553 5.85 15.84 11.48
C ASP A 553 4.68 16.80 11.65
N THR A 554 3.48 16.45 11.18
CA THR A 554 2.26 17.25 11.28
C THR A 554 1.38 16.87 12.46
N VAL A 555 1.76 15.87 13.24
CA VAL A 555 0.98 15.41 14.39
C VAL A 555 1.27 16.26 15.61
N TRP A 556 0.23 16.54 16.39
CA TRP A 556 0.33 17.31 17.64
C TRP A 556 -0.63 16.76 18.71
N MET A 557 -0.39 17.12 19.96
CA MET A 557 -1.15 16.66 21.13
C MET A 557 -1.89 17.83 21.80
N SER A 558 -3.16 17.62 22.19
CA SER A 558 -3.94 18.60 22.98
C SER A 558 -3.95 18.28 24.45
#